data_f067506b4332ec631397338d108081f2
#
_entry.id   f067506b4332ec631397338d108081f2
#
_cell.length_a   1.000
_cell.length_b   1.000
_cell.length_c   1.000
_cell.angle_alpha   90.00
_cell.angle_beta   90.00
_cell.angle_gamma   90.00
#
_symmetry.space_group_name_H-M   'P 1'
#
loop_
_entity.id
_entity.type
_entity.pdbx_description
1 polymer ?
#
loop_
_entity_poly.entity_id
_entity_poly.type
_entity_poly.pdbx_seq_one_letter_code
_entity_poly.pdbx_strand_id
1 'polypeptide(L)'
;HRDLYLSHIFCSDEGQLYLIDLARASRPLRQRRFQVKDLAQLHYSSPAKHFSRTDRLRFYRAYTGHARLSSADKALIRSILRKTLRMSRHNVKHGAVPPFLSRTRRTDAE
;
A
#
# COMPACT_ATOMS: atom_id res chain seq x y z
N HIS A 1 -1.28 5.67 -10.69
CA HIS A 1 -2.75 5.58 -10.55
C HIS A 1 -3.34 6.81 -9.88
N ARG A 2 -2.69 7.45 -8.93
CA ARG A 2 -3.08 8.59 -8.10
C ARG A 2 -4.07 8.28 -6.96
N ASP A 3 -4.83 7.18 -7.03
CA ASP A 3 -5.74 6.72 -5.98
C ASP A 3 -5.61 5.21 -5.83
N LEU A 4 -4.39 4.73 -5.54
CA LEU A 4 -4.13 3.30 -5.44
C LEU A 4 -4.46 2.79 -4.04
N TYR A 5 -5.74 2.54 -3.80
CA TYR A 5 -6.21 1.88 -2.59
C TYR A 5 -6.48 0.41 -2.86
N LEU A 6 -6.37 -0.41 -1.83
CA LEU A 6 -6.64 -1.85 -1.95
C LEU A 6 -8.05 -2.10 -2.50
N SER A 7 -9.01 -1.26 -2.15
CA SER A 7 -10.38 -1.38 -2.63
C SER A 7 -10.53 -1.20 -4.14
N HIS A 8 -9.52 -0.66 -4.82
CA HIS A 8 -9.53 -0.47 -6.26
C HIS A 8 -8.88 -1.63 -7.02
N ILE A 9 -8.48 -2.67 -6.30
CA ILE A 9 -7.87 -3.87 -6.89
C ILE A 9 -8.84 -5.02 -6.70
N PHE A 10 -9.26 -5.62 -7.80
CA PHE A 10 -10.14 -6.78 -7.80
C PHE A 10 -9.42 -8.03 -8.30
N CYS A 11 -9.69 -9.13 -7.66
CA CYS A 11 -9.19 -10.44 -8.08
C CYS A 11 -10.37 -11.28 -8.53
N SER A 12 -10.30 -11.79 -9.77
CA SER A 12 -11.32 -12.72 -10.27
C SER A 12 -11.14 -14.09 -9.65
N ASP A 13 -12.15 -14.95 -9.80
CA ASP A 13 -12.07 -16.36 -9.34
C ASP A 13 -10.93 -17.12 -10.02
N GLU A 14 -10.50 -16.64 -11.20
CA GLU A 14 -9.39 -17.23 -11.96
C GLU A 14 -8.03 -16.67 -11.54
N GLY A 15 -7.97 -15.79 -10.55
CA GLY A 15 -6.73 -15.18 -10.09
C GLY A 15 -6.28 -13.96 -10.91
N GLN A 16 -7.10 -13.47 -11.82
CA GLN A 16 -6.80 -12.28 -12.61
C GLN A 16 -7.02 -11.01 -11.78
N LEU A 17 -6.05 -10.07 -11.83
CA LEU A 17 -6.17 -8.80 -11.13
C LEU A 17 -6.66 -7.70 -12.06
N TYR A 18 -7.53 -6.85 -11.55
CA TYR A 18 -8.07 -5.71 -12.27
C TYR A 18 -7.96 -4.45 -11.42
N LEU A 19 -7.59 -3.34 -12.04
CA LEU A 19 -7.63 -2.01 -11.42
C LEU A 19 -8.88 -1.29 -11.87
N ILE A 20 -9.52 -0.59 -10.94
CA ILE A 20 -10.69 0.24 -11.22
C ILE A 20 -10.43 1.67 -10.79
N ASP A 21 -11.37 2.54 -11.11
CA ASP A 21 -11.35 3.96 -10.73
C ASP A 21 -10.11 4.69 -11.27
N LEU A 22 -9.93 4.60 -12.59
CA LEU A 22 -8.80 5.21 -13.27
C LEU A 22 -9.04 6.67 -13.68
N ALA A 23 -10.12 7.30 -13.19
CA ALA A 23 -10.49 8.66 -13.59
C ALA A 23 -9.40 9.69 -13.30
N ARG A 24 -8.57 9.45 -12.25
CA ARG A 24 -7.48 10.33 -11.90
C ARG A 24 -6.10 9.82 -12.33
N ALA A 25 -6.06 8.69 -13.05
CA ALA A 25 -4.80 8.13 -13.53
C ALA A 25 -4.19 9.06 -14.59
N SER A 26 -2.89 9.28 -14.50
CA SER A 26 -2.16 10.14 -15.44
C SER A 26 -0.68 9.78 -15.45
N ARG A 27 0.05 10.32 -16.43
CA ARG A 27 1.51 10.26 -16.44
C ARG A 27 2.05 11.53 -15.78
N PRO A 28 2.46 11.48 -14.50
CA PRO A 28 2.91 12.67 -13.80
C PRO A 28 4.32 13.08 -14.22
N LEU A 29 4.59 14.39 -14.19
CA LEU A 29 5.93 14.91 -14.41
C LEU A 29 6.88 14.53 -13.27
N ARG A 30 6.36 14.35 -12.06
CA ARG A 30 7.12 13.97 -10.86
C ARG A 30 6.77 12.55 -10.46
N GLN A 31 7.25 11.58 -11.23
CA GLN A 31 6.92 10.17 -11.03
C GLN A 31 7.23 9.67 -9.61
N ARG A 32 8.38 10.07 -9.05
CA ARG A 32 8.79 9.65 -7.70
C ARG A 32 7.76 10.04 -6.64
N ARG A 33 7.27 11.27 -6.68
CA ARG A 33 6.29 11.77 -5.73
C ARG A 33 4.98 10.98 -5.80
N PHE A 34 4.50 10.73 -7.01
CA PHE A 34 3.27 9.97 -7.21
C PHE A 34 3.44 8.50 -6.93
N GLN A 35 4.63 7.95 -7.21
CA GLN A 35 4.96 6.58 -6.84
C GLN A 35 4.89 6.39 -5.32
N VAL A 36 5.49 7.29 -4.56
CA VAL A 36 5.42 7.25 -3.09
C VAL A 36 3.98 7.36 -2.62
N LYS A 37 3.21 8.26 -3.20
CA LYS A 37 1.80 8.44 -2.85
C LYS A 37 0.99 7.17 -3.12
N ASP A 38 1.12 6.60 -4.31
CA ASP A 38 0.37 5.39 -4.69
C ASP A 38 0.72 4.22 -3.77
N LEU A 39 1.99 3.99 -3.52
CA LEU A 39 2.42 2.88 -2.67
C LEU A 39 2.05 3.11 -1.22
N ALA A 40 2.07 4.35 -0.74
CA ALA A 40 1.62 4.68 0.60
C ALA A 40 0.12 4.46 0.76
N GLN A 41 -0.68 4.83 -0.23
CA GLN A 41 -2.12 4.58 -0.21
C GLN A 41 -2.43 3.09 -0.18
N LEU A 42 -1.74 2.30 -1.00
CA LEU A 42 -1.91 0.86 -1.01
C LEU A 42 -1.50 0.25 0.33
N HIS A 43 -0.34 0.65 0.86
CA HIS A 43 0.14 0.17 2.15
C HIS A 43 -0.83 0.54 3.27
N TYR A 44 -1.27 1.78 3.30
CA TYR A 44 -2.22 2.27 4.31
C TYR A 44 -3.52 1.47 4.30
N SER A 45 -4.06 1.18 3.12
CA SER A 45 -5.35 0.51 2.96
C SER A 45 -5.29 -1.01 3.11
N SER A 46 -4.10 -1.60 3.24
CA SER A 46 -3.93 -3.05 3.34
C SER A 46 -3.95 -3.49 4.81
N PRO A 47 -5.00 -4.19 5.27
CA PRO A 47 -5.12 -4.55 6.69
C PRO A 47 -4.02 -5.51 7.14
N ALA A 48 -3.49 -5.28 8.35
CA ALA A 48 -2.45 -6.14 8.92
C ALA A 48 -2.92 -7.57 9.17
N LYS A 49 -4.21 -7.78 9.32
CA LYS A 49 -4.78 -9.12 9.49
C LYS A 49 -4.68 -10.00 8.25
N HIS A 50 -4.55 -9.39 7.07
CA HIS A 50 -4.46 -10.11 5.80
C HIS A 50 -3.06 -10.05 5.17
N PHE A 51 -2.24 -9.07 5.54
CA PHE A 51 -0.95 -8.83 4.92
C PHE A 51 0.12 -8.67 5.98
N SER A 52 1.06 -9.61 6.01
CA SER A 52 2.22 -9.56 6.90
C SER A 52 3.28 -8.61 6.36
N ARG A 53 4.31 -8.34 7.17
CA ARG A 53 5.49 -7.60 6.70
C ARG A 53 6.17 -8.31 5.53
N THR A 54 6.24 -9.63 5.59
CA THR A 54 6.82 -10.44 4.52
C THR A 54 6.03 -10.31 3.23
N ASP A 55 4.69 -10.29 3.32
CA ASP A 55 3.84 -10.09 2.14
C ASP A 55 4.08 -8.73 1.50
N ARG A 56 4.23 -7.69 2.30
CA ARG A 56 4.48 -6.33 1.82
C ARG A 56 5.83 -6.23 1.15
N LEU A 57 6.84 -6.88 1.71
CA LEU A 57 8.17 -6.93 1.11
C LEU A 57 8.18 -7.72 -0.20
N ARG A 58 7.45 -8.83 -0.26
CA ARG A 58 7.26 -9.58 -1.51
C ARG A 58 6.64 -8.73 -2.59
N PHE A 59 5.61 -7.97 -2.23
CA PHE A 59 4.97 -7.05 -3.17
C PHE A 59 5.96 -6.02 -3.69
N TYR A 60 6.72 -5.40 -2.80
CA TYR A 60 7.71 -4.40 -3.17
C TYR A 60 8.75 -4.97 -4.14
N ARG A 61 9.27 -6.15 -3.84
CA ARG A 61 10.26 -6.81 -4.69
C ARG A 61 9.69 -7.17 -6.06
N ALA A 62 8.46 -7.64 -6.11
CA ALA A 62 7.79 -7.92 -7.38
C ALA A 62 7.52 -6.63 -8.17
N TYR A 63 7.10 -5.57 -7.48
CA TYR A 63 6.82 -4.28 -8.08
C TYR A 63 8.06 -3.66 -8.71
N THR A 64 9.19 -3.71 -8.02
CA THR A 64 10.45 -3.13 -8.51
C THR A 64 11.24 -4.07 -9.41
N GLY A 65 11.00 -5.38 -9.31
CA GLY A 65 11.82 -6.39 -9.95
C GLY A 65 13.15 -6.64 -9.24
N HIS A 66 13.34 -6.09 -8.03
CA HIS A 66 14.59 -6.21 -7.29
C HIS A 66 14.55 -7.40 -6.33
N ALA A 67 15.45 -8.38 -6.54
CA ALA A 67 15.57 -9.51 -5.63
C ALA A 67 16.17 -9.11 -4.29
N ARG A 68 17.04 -8.10 -4.28
CA ARG A 68 17.69 -7.57 -3.08
C ARG A 68 17.42 -6.08 -2.97
N LEU A 69 17.28 -5.60 -1.74
CA LEU A 69 17.03 -4.19 -1.49
C LEU A 69 18.34 -3.40 -1.51
N SER A 70 18.42 -2.44 -2.41
CA SER A 70 19.53 -1.49 -2.48
C SER A 70 19.33 -0.35 -1.47
N SER A 71 20.33 0.53 -1.35
CA SER A 71 20.19 1.74 -0.54
C SER A 71 19.04 2.63 -1.05
N ALA A 72 18.89 2.71 -2.37
CA ALA A 72 17.80 3.46 -2.98
C ALA A 72 16.43 2.84 -2.66
N ASP A 73 16.34 1.52 -2.66
CA ASP A 73 15.12 0.82 -2.25
C ASP A 73 14.76 1.13 -0.80
N LYS A 74 15.74 1.08 0.09
CA LYS A 74 15.51 1.39 1.50
C LYS A 74 15.06 2.83 1.71
N ALA A 75 15.63 3.77 0.94
CA ALA A 75 15.23 5.17 0.98
C ALA A 75 13.77 5.34 0.49
N LEU A 76 13.41 4.64 -0.59
CA LEU A 76 12.04 4.66 -1.10
C LEU A 76 11.05 4.09 -0.09
N ILE A 77 11.38 2.95 0.51
CA ILE A 77 10.54 2.34 1.53
C ILE A 77 10.34 3.29 2.71
N ARG A 78 11.39 3.95 3.18
CA ARG A 78 11.28 4.94 4.25
C ARG A 78 10.35 6.09 3.87
N SER A 79 10.41 6.56 2.64
CA SER A 79 9.53 7.62 2.15
C SER A 79 8.06 7.16 2.12
N ILE A 80 7.82 5.94 1.69
CA ILE A 80 6.48 5.33 1.68
C ILE A 80 5.93 5.24 3.11
N LEU A 81 6.75 4.76 4.04
CA LEU A 81 6.33 4.60 5.43
C LEU A 81 6.05 5.95 6.09
N ARG A 82 6.88 6.98 5.82
CA ARG A 82 6.63 8.33 6.33
C ARG A 82 5.33 8.91 5.78
N LYS A 83 5.06 8.71 4.50
CA LYS A 83 3.81 9.17 3.89
C LYS A 83 2.62 8.45 4.49
N THR A 84 2.73 7.15 4.69
CA THR A 84 1.69 6.33 5.35
C THR A 84 1.39 6.86 6.75
N LEU A 85 2.42 7.17 7.53
CA LEU A 85 2.24 7.72 8.88
C LEU A 85 1.57 9.09 8.87
N ARG A 86 1.91 9.94 7.91
CA ARG A 86 1.23 11.24 7.77
C ARG A 86 -0.26 11.08 7.45
N MET A 87 -0.59 10.16 6.56
CA MET A 87 -1.98 9.83 6.25
C MET A 87 -2.70 9.29 7.48
N SER A 88 -2.04 8.42 8.22
CA SER A 88 -2.57 7.86 9.45
C SER A 88 -2.86 8.94 10.48
N ARG A 89 -1.94 9.85 10.72
CA ARG A 89 -2.14 10.96 11.67
C ARG A 89 -3.31 11.84 11.28
N HIS A 90 -3.40 12.16 9.99
CA HIS A 90 -4.51 12.97 9.50
C HIS A 90 -5.85 12.27 9.73
N ASN A 91 -5.95 11.00 9.38
CA ASN A 91 -7.18 10.24 9.49
C ASN A 91 -7.58 9.96 10.94
N VAL A 92 -6.62 9.75 11.82
CA VAL A 92 -6.89 9.56 13.26
C VAL A 92 -7.50 10.83 13.86
N LYS A 93 -7.06 12.01 13.44
CA LYS A 93 -7.68 13.28 13.86
C LYS A 93 -9.17 13.35 13.48
N HIS A 94 -9.57 12.63 12.45
CA HIS A 94 -10.96 12.54 12.00
C HIS A 94 -11.66 11.27 12.47
N GLY A 95 -11.08 10.57 13.46
CA GLY A 95 -11.71 9.41 14.12
C GLY A 95 -11.55 8.09 13.38
N ALA A 96 -10.74 8.02 12.33
CA ALA A 96 -10.55 6.78 11.57
C ALA A 96 -9.41 5.95 12.14
N VAL A 97 -9.62 4.62 12.22
CA VAL A 97 -8.57 3.67 12.58
C VAL A 97 -7.83 3.27 11.30
N PRO A 98 -6.49 3.42 11.26
CA PRO A 98 -5.73 3.07 10.05
C PRO A 98 -5.84 1.58 9.75
N PRO A 99 -6.28 1.20 8.54
CA PRO A 99 -6.43 -0.22 8.18
C PRO A 99 -5.15 -1.04 8.32
N PHE A 100 -3.99 -0.47 7.98
CA PHE A 100 -2.74 -1.22 8.05
C PHE A 100 -2.33 -1.61 9.46
N LEU A 101 -2.95 -1.00 10.48
CA LEU A 101 -2.76 -1.36 11.88
C LEU A 101 -3.86 -2.30 12.38
N SER A 102 -4.91 -2.49 11.59
CA SER A 102 -6.04 -3.31 12.00
C SER A 102 -5.67 -4.79 11.99
N ARG A 103 -5.70 -5.39 13.15
CA ARG A 103 -5.46 -6.82 13.33
C ARG A 103 -6.69 -7.46 13.97
N THR A 104 -7.13 -8.53 13.37
CA THR A 104 -8.11 -9.38 14.05
C THR A 104 -7.37 -10.17 15.11
N ARG A 105 -7.91 -10.23 16.32
CA ARG A 105 -7.35 -11.07 17.35
C ARG A 105 -7.47 -12.53 16.93
N ARG A 106 -6.37 -13.22 16.94
CA ARG A 106 -6.37 -14.63 16.55
C ARG A 106 -7.15 -15.52 17.49
N THR A 107 -7.41 -15.05 18.67
CA THR A 107 -8.28 -15.78 19.57
C THR A 107 -9.63 -16.08 18.98
N ASP A 108 -10.02 -15.30 18.01
CA ASP A 108 -11.28 -15.50 17.32
C ASP A 108 -11.23 -16.70 16.40
N ALA A 109 -10.05 -17.15 16.06
CA ALA A 109 -9.87 -18.21 15.08
C ALA A 109 -9.74 -19.58 15.72
N GLU A 110 -9.80 -19.61 17.01
CA GLU A 110 -9.56 -20.91 17.59
C GLU A 110 -10.44 -21.42 18.59
#